data_14bd958dad8bf887262ed28849d68f3a
#
_entry.id   14bd958dad8bf887262ed28849d68f3a
#
_cell.length_a   1.000
_cell.length_b   1.000
_cell.length_c   1.000
_cell.angle_alpha   90.00
_cell.angle_beta   90.00
_cell.angle_gamma   90.00
#
_symmetry.space_group_name_H-M   'P 1'
#
loop_
_entity.id
_entity.type
_entity.pdbx_description
1 polymer ?
#
loop_
_entity_poly.entity_id
_entity_poly.type
_entity_poly.pdbx_seq_one_letter_code
_entity_poly.pdbx_strand_id
1 'polypeptide(L)'
;LMLDPVNFAELYKNKTSKSVINLQVGELNRQYELFTPKLSDNESLPILFAFHGGGGRDYPYPQQEKFEELVDEKKIILVFPLSYQLKNNEGEWQLNTSSDSRHDIDFIDTLIDNLSNSYNVDSKRVYATGYSLGSMFTYELACHLNSKITAIASFAGTMPLNMNNCVMNQNVPIMHIHGFNDSIISYSNQWNWKNWDSVGTMLDIPSLINYWKNKYNCQSKNESNTSIYELISYTNCNSSSQVEHYKLNSV
;
A
#
# COMPACT_ATOMS: atom_id res chain seq x y z
N LEU A 1 -10.27 -4.51 27.85
CA LEU A 1 -8.98 -5.09 28.22
C LEU A 1 -8.06 -4.88 27.04
N MET A 2 -7.20 -3.84 27.12
CA MET A 2 -6.05 -3.73 26.23
C MET A 2 -5.09 -4.85 26.63
N LEU A 3 -4.98 -5.86 25.78
CA LEU A 3 -3.93 -6.87 25.93
C LEU A 3 -2.60 -6.21 25.56
N ASP A 4 -1.63 -6.34 26.46
CA ASP A 4 -0.26 -5.92 26.21
C ASP A 4 0.22 -6.60 24.90
N PRO A 5 0.77 -5.86 23.93
CA PRO A 5 1.27 -6.43 22.67
C PRO A 5 2.26 -7.60 22.87
N VAL A 6 3.06 -7.55 23.92
CA VAL A 6 4.02 -8.60 24.27
C VAL A 6 3.33 -9.90 24.68
N ASN A 7 2.21 -9.82 25.40
CA ASN A 7 1.42 -11.00 25.78
C ASN A 7 0.66 -11.61 24.59
N PHE A 8 0.33 -10.80 23.59
CA PHE A 8 -0.39 -11.27 22.42
C PHE A 8 0.48 -12.18 21.54
N ALA A 9 1.73 -11.80 21.30
CA ALA A 9 2.67 -12.61 20.53
C ALA A 9 2.98 -13.97 21.21
N GLU A 10 3.04 -14.03 22.53
CA GLU A 10 3.27 -15.31 23.26
C GLU A 10 2.06 -16.27 23.18
N LEU A 11 0.83 -15.75 23.24
CA LEU A 11 -0.39 -16.57 23.20
C LEU A 11 -0.59 -17.29 21.86
N TYR A 12 -0.04 -16.75 20.77
CA TYR A 12 -0.23 -17.27 19.40
C TYR A 12 1.02 -17.89 18.78
N LYS A 13 2.08 -18.09 19.56
CA LYS A 13 3.39 -18.58 19.12
C LYS A 13 3.37 -19.86 18.28
N ASN A 14 2.29 -20.63 18.35
CA ASN A 14 2.18 -21.94 17.67
C ASN A 14 0.95 -22.05 16.73
N LYS A 15 0.27 -20.92 16.42
CA LYS A 15 -0.92 -20.92 15.54
C LYS A 15 -0.92 -19.71 14.64
N THR A 16 -1.36 -19.88 13.39
CA THR A 16 -1.83 -18.75 12.59
C THR A 16 -2.95 -18.07 13.34
N SER A 17 -2.81 -16.79 13.63
CA SER A 17 -3.84 -16.04 14.33
C SER A 17 -4.44 -14.96 13.45
N LYS A 18 -5.75 -14.76 13.60
CA LYS A 18 -6.50 -13.61 13.08
C LYS A 18 -7.00 -12.79 14.26
N SER A 19 -6.75 -11.49 14.23
CA SER A 19 -7.19 -10.57 15.28
C SER A 19 -7.60 -9.23 14.70
N VAL A 20 -8.63 -8.63 15.30
CA VAL A 20 -9.02 -7.23 15.05
C VAL A 20 -8.49 -6.40 16.22
N ILE A 21 -7.64 -5.44 15.93
CA ILE A 21 -6.91 -4.68 16.92
C ILE A 21 -7.24 -3.20 16.78
N ASN A 22 -7.43 -2.54 17.93
CA ASN A 22 -7.54 -1.08 18.00
C ASN A 22 -6.21 -0.50 18.44
N LEU A 23 -5.80 0.59 17.80
CA LEU A 23 -4.56 1.30 18.04
C LEU A 23 -4.83 2.78 18.19
N GLN A 24 -4.42 3.35 19.31
CA GLN A 24 -4.47 4.81 19.52
C GLN A 24 -3.30 5.46 18.81
N VAL A 25 -3.60 6.40 17.89
CA VAL A 25 -2.60 7.19 17.16
C VAL A 25 -2.96 8.66 17.32
N GLY A 26 -2.19 9.38 18.13
CA GLY A 26 -2.58 10.72 18.57
C GLY A 26 -3.94 10.69 19.26
N GLU A 27 -4.87 11.50 18.79
CA GLU A 27 -6.26 11.55 19.31
C GLU A 27 -7.22 10.56 18.61
N LEU A 28 -6.74 9.83 17.59
CA LEU A 28 -7.57 8.94 16.78
C LEU A 28 -7.44 7.48 17.23
N ASN A 29 -8.59 6.82 17.40
CA ASN A 29 -8.63 5.39 17.57
C ASN A 29 -8.72 4.74 16.18
N ARG A 30 -7.67 4.02 15.78
CA ARG A 30 -7.55 3.34 14.50
C ARG A 30 -7.75 1.84 14.69
N GLN A 31 -8.11 1.14 13.61
CA GLN A 31 -8.35 -0.30 13.65
C GLN A 31 -7.66 -1.00 12.49
N TYR A 32 -7.23 -2.23 12.72
CA TYR A 32 -6.66 -3.10 11.68
C TYR A 32 -6.94 -4.58 11.98
N GLU A 33 -6.99 -5.39 10.94
CA GLU A 33 -6.92 -6.85 11.05
C GLU A 33 -5.47 -7.30 10.95
N LEU A 34 -5.07 -8.19 11.83
CA LEU A 34 -3.72 -8.75 11.90
C LEU A 34 -3.77 -10.26 11.73
N PHE A 35 -2.95 -10.77 10.82
CA PHE A 35 -2.71 -12.18 10.62
C PHE A 35 -1.23 -12.47 10.81
N THR A 36 -0.92 -13.41 11.68
CA THR A 36 0.46 -13.83 11.93
C THR A 36 0.63 -15.32 11.64
N PRO A 37 1.76 -15.73 11.05
CA PRO A 37 2.04 -17.14 10.80
C PRO A 37 2.28 -17.87 12.11
N LYS A 38 2.35 -19.19 12.03
CA LYS A 38 2.93 -19.99 13.11
C LYS A 38 4.38 -19.55 13.31
N LEU A 39 4.66 -19.00 14.48
CA LEU A 39 5.99 -18.48 14.79
C LEU A 39 6.92 -19.64 15.19
N SER A 40 8.11 -19.68 14.60
CA SER A 40 9.25 -20.42 15.09
C SER A 40 10.21 -19.47 15.84
N ASP A 41 10.95 -20.00 16.80
CA ASP A 41 11.91 -19.19 17.54
C ASP A 41 12.95 -18.60 16.57
N ASN A 42 13.19 -17.28 16.67
CA ASN A 42 14.18 -16.49 15.91
C ASN A 42 13.88 -16.26 14.42
N GLU A 43 12.70 -16.58 13.90
CA GLU A 43 12.35 -16.26 12.53
C GLU A 43 12.10 -14.75 12.36
N SER A 44 12.80 -14.13 11.41
CA SER A 44 12.59 -12.71 11.07
C SER A 44 11.55 -12.60 9.97
N LEU A 45 10.46 -11.90 10.24
CA LEU A 45 9.24 -11.88 9.43
C LEU A 45 9.11 -10.61 8.59
N PRO A 46 8.74 -10.72 7.31
CA PRO A 46 8.29 -9.58 6.53
C PRO A 46 6.89 -9.14 6.96
N ILE A 47 6.57 -7.87 6.70
CA ILE A 47 5.22 -7.32 6.83
C ILE A 47 4.66 -7.05 5.42
N LEU A 48 3.40 -7.41 5.20
CA LEU A 48 2.61 -6.99 4.05
C LEU A 48 1.37 -6.24 4.53
N PHE A 49 1.29 -4.96 4.21
CA PHE A 49 0.07 -4.16 4.35
C PHE A 49 -0.79 -4.27 3.09
N ALA A 50 -2.10 -4.49 3.25
CA ALA A 50 -3.05 -4.54 2.15
C ALA A 50 -4.19 -3.53 2.40
N PHE A 51 -4.27 -2.48 1.58
CA PHE A 51 -5.17 -1.34 1.74
C PHE A 51 -6.42 -1.50 0.89
N HIS A 52 -7.60 -1.50 1.54
CA HIS A 52 -8.90 -1.58 0.87
C HIS A 52 -9.16 -0.37 -0.05
N GLY A 53 -10.14 -0.49 -0.94
CA GLY A 53 -10.61 0.60 -1.79
C GLY A 53 -11.55 1.58 -1.08
N GLY A 54 -12.24 2.41 -1.83
CA GLY A 54 -13.32 3.26 -1.31
C GLY A 54 -14.45 2.43 -0.69
N GLY A 55 -15.13 2.98 0.31
CA GLY A 55 -16.18 2.30 1.08
C GLY A 55 -15.69 1.56 2.32
N GLY A 56 -14.39 1.52 2.55
CA GLY A 56 -13.80 1.09 3.82
C GLY A 56 -14.17 -0.33 4.23
N ARG A 57 -14.75 -0.46 5.42
CA ARG A 57 -15.11 -1.75 6.02
C ARG A 57 -16.14 -2.54 5.20
N ASP A 58 -17.03 -1.86 4.48
CA ASP A 58 -18.09 -2.50 3.71
C ASP A 58 -17.56 -3.14 2.41
N TYR A 59 -16.34 -2.75 1.99
CA TYR A 59 -15.67 -3.27 0.80
C TYR A 59 -14.24 -3.69 1.15
N PRO A 60 -14.06 -4.91 1.70
CA PRO A 60 -12.75 -5.41 2.08
C PRO A 60 -11.80 -5.50 0.87
N TYR A 61 -10.53 -5.73 1.15
CA TYR A 61 -9.53 -5.94 0.10
C TYR A 61 -9.95 -7.08 -0.84
N PRO A 62 -9.88 -6.89 -2.18
CA PRO A 62 -10.32 -7.93 -3.12
C PRO A 62 -9.58 -9.25 -2.90
N GLN A 63 -10.33 -10.35 -2.87
CA GLN A 63 -9.78 -11.69 -2.63
C GLN A 63 -8.92 -11.79 -1.35
N GLN A 64 -9.34 -11.10 -0.30
CA GLN A 64 -8.64 -11.09 0.99
C GLN A 64 -8.24 -12.50 1.45
N GLU A 65 -9.13 -13.49 1.29
CA GLU A 65 -8.89 -14.90 1.65
C GLU A 65 -7.64 -15.49 0.97
N LYS A 66 -7.37 -15.10 -0.29
CA LYS A 66 -6.16 -15.52 -1.00
C LYS A 66 -4.88 -14.92 -0.41
N PHE A 67 -4.96 -13.70 0.10
CA PHE A 67 -3.86 -13.09 0.82
C PHE A 67 -3.64 -13.74 2.19
N GLU A 68 -4.71 -14.16 2.87
CA GLU A 68 -4.62 -14.88 4.15
C GLU A 68 -3.89 -16.22 3.98
N GLU A 69 -4.06 -16.93 2.86
CA GLU A 69 -3.32 -18.17 2.54
C GLU A 69 -1.79 -17.96 2.51
N LEU A 70 -1.33 -16.76 2.12
CA LEU A 70 0.10 -16.43 2.06
C LEU A 70 0.76 -16.33 3.44
N VAL A 71 0.00 -16.14 4.49
CA VAL A 71 0.54 -15.92 5.85
C VAL A 71 1.41 -17.10 6.28
N ASP A 72 0.91 -18.32 6.20
CA ASP A 72 1.68 -19.50 6.55
C ASP A 72 2.60 -19.97 5.41
N GLU A 73 2.19 -19.81 4.16
CA GLU A 73 2.97 -20.22 2.99
C GLU A 73 4.28 -19.43 2.87
N LYS A 74 4.21 -18.09 3.02
CA LYS A 74 5.34 -17.18 2.86
C LYS A 74 5.94 -16.70 4.17
N LYS A 75 5.39 -17.12 5.32
CA LYS A 75 5.80 -16.67 6.64
C LYS A 75 5.83 -15.15 6.75
N ILE A 76 4.69 -14.52 6.51
CA ILE A 76 4.52 -13.07 6.56
C ILE A 76 3.56 -12.65 7.67
N ILE A 77 3.77 -11.47 8.22
CA ILE A 77 2.76 -10.72 8.97
C ILE A 77 1.90 -9.99 7.93
N LEU A 78 0.61 -10.33 7.86
CA LEU A 78 -0.33 -9.68 6.95
C LEU A 78 -1.24 -8.75 7.74
N VAL A 79 -1.39 -7.52 7.25
CA VAL A 79 -2.15 -6.47 7.92
C VAL A 79 -3.14 -5.86 6.95
N PHE A 80 -4.41 -5.79 7.33
CA PHE A 80 -5.45 -5.02 6.64
C PHE A 80 -5.83 -3.83 7.51
N PRO A 81 -5.19 -2.66 7.33
CA PRO A 81 -5.58 -1.47 8.07
C PRO A 81 -6.94 -0.95 7.60
N LEU A 82 -7.71 -0.36 8.51
CA LEU A 82 -8.91 0.40 8.17
C LEU A 82 -8.59 1.88 8.13
N SER A 83 -9.00 2.52 7.03
CA SER A 83 -8.92 3.97 6.88
C SER A 83 -9.74 4.71 7.93
N TYR A 84 -9.44 5.99 8.11
CA TYR A 84 -10.25 6.88 8.93
C TYR A 84 -11.47 7.35 8.14
N GLN A 85 -12.67 7.11 8.67
CA GLN A 85 -13.92 7.52 8.03
C GLN A 85 -14.17 9.01 8.26
N LEU A 86 -13.95 9.80 7.22
CA LEU A 86 -14.36 11.21 7.19
C LEU A 86 -15.83 11.29 6.77
N LYS A 87 -16.65 12.02 7.53
CA LYS A 87 -18.12 12.06 7.44
C LYS A 87 -18.73 12.31 6.06
N ASN A 88 -17.99 12.84 5.09
CA ASN A 88 -18.47 13.24 3.77
C ASN A 88 -17.60 12.72 2.63
N ASN A 89 -16.78 11.71 2.86
CA ASN A 89 -15.78 11.28 1.91
C ASN A 89 -16.02 9.80 1.55
N GLU A 90 -16.21 9.52 0.27
CA GLU A 90 -16.24 8.16 -0.25
C GLU A 90 -14.87 7.51 -0.13
N GLY A 91 -13.85 8.34 -0.05
CA GLY A 91 -12.49 7.91 0.01
C GLY A 91 -11.93 8.09 1.40
N GLU A 92 -11.71 7.06 2.02
CA GLU A 92 -11.35 7.03 3.41
C GLU A 92 -9.84 7.09 3.63
N TRP A 93 -9.02 6.84 2.60
CA TRP A 93 -7.57 7.06 2.65
C TRP A 93 -7.20 8.47 2.27
N GLN A 94 -6.37 9.10 3.08
CA GLN A 94 -5.88 10.44 2.84
C GLN A 94 -4.91 10.48 1.65
N LEU A 95 -5.18 11.37 0.70
CA LEU A 95 -4.27 11.71 -0.38
C LEU A 95 -3.79 13.16 -0.24
N ASN A 96 -2.75 13.53 -0.97
CA ASN A 96 -2.07 14.84 -0.84
C ASN A 96 -1.61 15.11 0.60
N THR A 97 -0.97 14.13 1.21
CA THR A 97 -0.41 14.23 2.55
C THR A 97 0.49 15.45 2.69
N SER A 98 0.31 16.23 3.76
CA SER A 98 1.10 17.39 4.10
C SER A 98 1.61 17.34 5.54
N SER A 99 2.42 18.30 5.96
CA SER A 99 2.86 18.40 7.36
C SER A 99 1.69 18.54 8.35
N ASP A 100 0.61 19.18 7.91
CA ASP A 100 -0.54 19.52 8.76
C ASP A 100 -1.68 18.50 8.65
N SER A 101 -1.59 17.57 7.71
CA SER A 101 -2.62 16.57 7.45
C SER A 101 -1.99 15.26 6.98
N ARG A 102 -1.68 14.36 7.94
CA ARG A 102 -0.99 13.10 7.70
C ARG A 102 -1.47 11.92 8.57
N HIS A 103 -2.72 11.98 9.02
CA HIS A 103 -3.24 11.01 9.99
C HIS A 103 -3.18 9.55 9.54
N ASP A 104 -3.31 9.26 8.25
CA ASP A 104 -3.17 7.88 7.73
C ASP A 104 -1.70 7.46 7.62
N ILE A 105 -0.82 8.39 7.24
CA ILE A 105 0.64 8.13 7.26
C ILE A 105 1.12 7.89 8.68
N ASP A 106 0.71 8.70 9.66
CA ASP A 106 1.08 8.54 11.05
C ASP A 106 0.52 7.23 11.64
N PHE A 107 -0.65 6.79 11.18
CA PHE A 107 -1.19 5.49 11.54
C PHE A 107 -0.29 4.35 11.08
N ILE A 108 0.09 4.33 9.80
CA ILE A 108 0.93 3.24 9.28
C ILE A 108 2.34 3.30 9.86
N ASP A 109 2.89 4.50 10.07
CA ASP A 109 4.18 4.68 10.73
C ASP A 109 4.20 4.09 12.15
N THR A 110 3.21 4.45 12.96
CA THR A 110 3.03 3.92 14.31
C THR A 110 2.79 2.40 14.31
N LEU A 111 2.04 1.91 13.34
CA LEU A 111 1.71 0.49 13.22
C LEU A 111 2.96 -0.34 12.87
N ILE A 112 3.83 0.14 11.98
CA ILE A 112 5.11 -0.51 11.69
C ILE A 112 5.96 -0.61 12.95
N ASP A 113 6.06 0.46 13.73
CA ASP A 113 6.85 0.48 14.97
C ASP A 113 6.27 -0.48 16.03
N ASN A 114 4.95 -0.50 16.21
CA ASN A 114 4.30 -1.42 17.13
C ASN A 114 4.50 -2.89 16.75
N LEU A 115 4.36 -3.22 15.47
CA LEU A 115 4.60 -4.58 14.99
C LEU A 115 6.07 -4.98 15.16
N SER A 116 7.01 -4.06 14.91
CA SER A 116 8.44 -4.31 15.08
C SER A 116 8.85 -4.50 16.56
N ASN A 117 8.13 -3.87 17.48
CA ASN A 117 8.33 -4.08 18.91
C ASN A 117 7.71 -5.39 19.43
N SER A 118 6.66 -5.89 18.75
CA SER A 118 5.91 -7.07 19.20
C SER A 118 6.38 -8.38 18.53
N TYR A 119 7.00 -8.28 17.36
CA TYR A 119 7.46 -9.41 16.54
C TYR A 119 8.89 -9.18 16.09
N ASN A 120 9.61 -10.26 15.76
CA ASN A 120 10.91 -10.15 15.10
C ASN A 120 10.73 -9.79 13.62
N VAL A 121 10.51 -8.50 13.33
CA VAL A 121 10.26 -7.99 11.99
C VAL A 121 11.58 -7.72 11.26
N ASP A 122 11.66 -8.13 10.00
CA ASP A 122 12.71 -7.71 9.09
C ASP A 122 12.37 -6.33 8.50
N SER A 123 13.00 -5.30 9.02
CA SER A 123 12.79 -3.92 8.57
C SER A 123 13.13 -3.66 7.09
N LYS A 124 13.83 -4.60 6.43
CA LYS A 124 14.11 -4.54 4.99
C LYS A 124 13.07 -5.24 4.14
N ARG A 125 12.05 -5.81 4.75
CA ARG A 125 10.97 -6.55 4.10
C ARG A 125 9.60 -6.07 4.56
N VAL A 126 9.34 -4.75 4.47
CA VAL A 126 8.05 -4.13 4.78
C VAL A 126 7.42 -3.68 3.47
N TYR A 127 6.33 -4.32 3.07
CA TYR A 127 5.68 -4.14 1.78
C TYR A 127 4.28 -3.57 1.93
N ALA A 128 3.82 -2.87 0.90
CA ALA A 128 2.47 -2.33 0.83
C ALA A 128 1.80 -2.66 -0.50
N THR A 129 0.56 -3.12 -0.45
CA THR A 129 -0.30 -3.25 -1.63
C THR A 129 -1.63 -2.59 -1.39
N GLY A 130 -2.28 -2.14 -2.44
CA GLY A 130 -3.58 -1.49 -2.35
C GLY A 130 -4.43 -1.69 -3.59
N TYR A 131 -5.74 -1.61 -3.41
CA TYR A 131 -6.73 -1.67 -4.46
C TYR A 131 -7.49 -0.35 -4.56
N SER A 132 -7.72 0.17 -5.80
CA SER A 132 -8.49 1.39 -6.04
C SER A 132 -7.95 2.56 -5.19
N LEU A 133 -8.73 3.14 -4.29
CA LEU A 133 -8.28 4.21 -3.38
C LEU A 133 -7.11 3.77 -2.48
N GLY A 134 -7.11 2.53 -1.99
CA GLY A 134 -5.96 1.99 -1.23
C GLY A 134 -4.70 1.88 -2.08
N SER A 135 -4.84 1.63 -3.38
CA SER A 135 -3.76 1.68 -4.35
C SER A 135 -3.18 3.11 -4.48
N MET A 136 -4.04 4.13 -4.51
CA MET A 136 -3.61 5.53 -4.52
C MET A 136 -2.83 5.87 -3.24
N PHE A 137 -3.27 5.36 -2.10
CA PHE A 137 -2.60 5.56 -0.82
C PHE A 137 -1.21 4.90 -0.77
N THR A 138 -0.96 3.81 -1.49
CA THR A 138 0.40 3.22 -1.54
C THR A 138 1.44 4.19 -2.10
N TYR A 139 1.06 5.10 -3.00
CA TYR A 139 1.97 6.15 -3.49
C TYR A 139 2.26 7.20 -2.42
N GLU A 140 1.30 7.53 -1.56
CA GLU A 140 1.55 8.38 -0.38
C GLU A 140 2.58 7.73 0.57
N LEU A 141 2.48 6.41 0.78
CA LEU A 141 3.48 5.66 1.57
C LEU A 141 4.86 5.71 0.91
N ALA A 142 4.95 5.52 -0.40
CA ALA A 142 6.21 5.63 -1.13
C ALA A 142 6.82 7.05 -1.02
N CYS A 143 5.99 8.08 -0.92
CA CYS A 143 6.45 9.46 -0.73
C CYS A 143 6.85 9.78 0.71
N HIS A 144 6.08 9.35 1.69
CA HIS A 144 6.17 9.83 3.07
C HIS A 144 6.78 8.83 4.06
N LEU A 145 6.81 7.54 3.73
CA LEU A 145 7.42 6.46 4.52
C LEU A 145 8.50 5.69 3.75
N ASN A 146 9.18 6.35 2.81
CA ASN A 146 10.19 5.72 1.94
C ASN A 146 11.39 5.13 2.70
N SER A 147 11.62 5.50 3.95
CA SER A 147 12.66 4.88 4.80
C SER A 147 12.21 3.58 5.49
N LYS A 148 10.89 3.32 5.57
CA LYS A 148 10.30 2.15 6.22
C LYS A 148 9.66 1.17 5.24
N ILE A 149 9.14 1.65 4.10
CA ILE A 149 8.50 0.83 3.07
C ILE A 149 9.55 0.39 2.04
N THR A 150 9.65 -0.92 1.84
CA THR A 150 10.66 -1.52 0.96
C THR A 150 10.21 -1.57 -0.50
N ALA A 151 8.93 -1.83 -0.77
CA ALA A 151 8.33 -1.78 -2.11
C ALA A 151 6.81 -1.66 -2.02
N ILE A 152 6.20 -1.15 -3.08
CA ILE A 152 4.74 -1.05 -3.22
C ILE A 152 4.23 -1.78 -4.45
N ALA A 153 2.99 -2.32 -4.33
CA ALA A 153 2.20 -2.84 -5.45
C ALA A 153 0.82 -2.14 -5.48
N SER A 154 0.59 -1.35 -6.50
CA SER A 154 -0.60 -0.53 -6.70
C SER A 154 -1.51 -1.19 -7.72
N PHE A 155 -2.76 -1.51 -7.35
CA PHE A 155 -3.72 -2.18 -8.21
C PHE A 155 -4.97 -1.32 -8.46
N ALA A 156 -5.25 -1.01 -9.73
CA ALA A 156 -6.42 -0.28 -10.21
C ALA A 156 -6.61 1.08 -9.54
N GLY A 157 -5.55 1.86 -9.39
CA GLY A 157 -5.57 3.22 -8.85
C GLY A 157 -4.68 4.15 -9.67
N THR A 158 -4.53 5.36 -9.21
CA THR A 158 -3.66 6.38 -9.78
C THR A 158 -3.15 7.30 -8.67
N MET A 159 -2.68 8.49 -9.01
CA MET A 159 -2.28 9.51 -8.03
C MET A 159 -2.68 10.92 -8.51
N PRO A 160 -2.79 11.90 -7.60
CA PRO A 160 -3.03 13.28 -7.97
C PRO A 160 -1.97 13.83 -8.92
N LEU A 161 -2.39 14.69 -9.84
CA LEU A 161 -1.47 15.38 -10.78
C LEU A 161 -0.42 16.21 -10.05
N ASN A 162 -0.79 16.82 -8.94
CA ASN A 162 0.07 17.69 -8.16
C ASN A 162 0.60 16.95 -6.92
N MET A 163 1.80 16.40 -7.04
CA MET A 163 2.50 15.67 -5.97
C MET A 163 3.64 16.52 -5.37
N ASN A 164 3.38 17.79 -5.13
CA ASN A 164 4.40 18.74 -4.61
C ASN A 164 5.01 18.30 -3.28
N ASN A 165 4.26 17.58 -2.46
CA ASN A 165 4.69 17.12 -1.15
C ASN A 165 5.46 15.78 -1.18
N CYS A 166 5.61 15.15 -2.36
CA CYS A 166 6.35 13.89 -2.50
C CYS A 166 7.86 14.13 -2.47
N VAL A 167 8.42 14.27 -1.29
CA VAL A 167 9.85 14.43 -1.06
C VAL A 167 10.42 13.10 -0.57
N MET A 168 11.30 12.49 -1.39
CA MET A 168 11.86 11.17 -1.11
C MET A 168 13.35 11.26 -0.80
N ASN A 169 13.78 10.58 0.25
CA ASN A 169 15.19 10.38 0.58
C ASN A 169 15.77 9.12 -0.09
N GLN A 170 14.92 8.16 -0.40
CA GLN A 170 15.27 6.93 -1.13
C GLN A 170 14.12 6.52 -2.05
N ASN A 171 14.44 5.83 -3.13
CA ASN A 171 13.43 5.32 -4.04
C ASN A 171 12.83 4.02 -3.52
N VAL A 172 11.52 3.90 -3.62
CA VAL A 172 10.75 2.70 -3.30
C VAL A 172 10.37 2.00 -4.60
N PRO A 173 10.78 0.76 -4.88
CA PRO A 173 10.35 0.02 -6.06
C PRO A 173 8.84 -0.03 -6.19
N ILE A 174 8.34 0.17 -7.42
CA ILE A 174 6.91 0.27 -7.72
C ILE A 174 6.50 -0.81 -8.70
N MET A 175 5.41 -1.51 -8.38
CA MET A 175 4.64 -2.31 -9.30
C MET A 175 3.26 -1.66 -9.46
N HIS A 176 2.83 -1.36 -10.69
CA HIS A 176 1.50 -0.87 -10.99
C HIS A 176 0.75 -1.85 -11.89
N ILE A 177 -0.45 -2.24 -11.49
CA ILE A 177 -1.31 -3.17 -12.22
C ILE A 177 -2.62 -2.45 -12.55
N HIS A 178 -2.99 -2.36 -13.84
CA HIS A 178 -4.20 -1.64 -14.26
C HIS A 178 -4.86 -2.28 -15.48
N GLY A 179 -6.19 -2.29 -15.46
CA GLY A 179 -7.01 -2.71 -16.58
C GLY A 179 -7.06 -1.64 -17.68
N PHE A 180 -6.84 -2.02 -18.94
CA PHE A 180 -6.90 -1.07 -20.05
C PHE A 180 -8.32 -0.51 -20.26
N ASN A 181 -9.34 -1.29 -19.93
CA ASN A 181 -10.74 -0.94 -20.06
C ASN A 181 -11.39 -0.50 -18.73
N ASP A 182 -10.59 -0.13 -17.72
CA ASP A 182 -11.16 0.34 -16.46
C ASP A 182 -12.09 1.54 -16.69
N SER A 183 -13.36 1.35 -16.38
CA SER A 183 -14.42 2.34 -16.60
C SER A 183 -14.57 3.33 -15.45
N ILE A 184 -13.90 3.10 -14.33
CA ILE A 184 -13.96 3.94 -13.13
C ILE A 184 -12.73 4.83 -13.07
N ILE A 185 -11.53 4.24 -13.08
CA ILE A 185 -10.26 4.95 -13.10
C ILE A 185 -9.65 4.78 -14.48
N SER A 186 -9.90 5.76 -15.35
CA SER A 186 -9.51 5.67 -16.75
C SER A 186 -8.02 5.43 -16.93
N TYR A 187 -7.69 4.43 -17.76
CA TYR A 187 -6.32 4.16 -18.15
C TYR A 187 -5.70 5.33 -18.94
N SER A 188 -6.47 5.91 -19.86
CA SER A 188 -5.96 6.83 -20.89
C SER A 188 -6.30 8.31 -20.68
N ASN A 189 -7.17 8.62 -19.71
CA ASN A 189 -7.64 9.99 -19.51
C ASN A 189 -7.40 10.46 -18.07
N GLN A 190 -6.97 11.70 -17.96
CA GLN A 190 -7.01 12.41 -16.67
C GLN A 190 -8.47 12.59 -16.26
N TRP A 191 -8.74 12.56 -14.97
CA TRP A 191 -10.08 12.72 -14.44
C TRP A 191 -10.08 13.47 -13.11
N ASN A 192 -11.21 14.11 -12.78
CA ASN A 192 -11.41 14.80 -11.51
C ASN A 192 -12.36 13.97 -10.64
N TRP A 193 -11.95 13.73 -9.42
CA TRP A 193 -12.86 13.16 -8.43
C TRP A 193 -13.81 14.25 -7.94
N LYS A 194 -15.07 14.21 -8.36
CA LYS A 194 -16.06 15.31 -8.22
C LYS A 194 -16.30 15.79 -6.79
N ASN A 195 -16.03 14.97 -5.78
CA ASN A 195 -16.28 15.27 -4.39
C ASN A 195 -15.00 15.48 -3.57
N TRP A 196 -13.84 15.60 -4.23
CA TRP A 196 -12.53 15.65 -3.59
C TRP A 196 -11.71 16.85 -4.06
N ASP A 197 -12.25 18.03 -3.82
CA ASP A 197 -11.60 19.30 -4.24
C ASP A 197 -10.16 19.43 -3.71
N SER A 198 -9.86 18.85 -2.55
CA SER A 198 -8.51 18.85 -1.97
C SER A 198 -7.51 17.95 -2.71
N VAL A 199 -7.97 17.01 -3.51
CA VAL A 199 -7.14 16.07 -4.28
C VAL A 199 -6.92 16.58 -5.71
N GLY A 200 -7.95 17.16 -6.32
CA GLY A 200 -7.91 17.75 -7.65
C GLY A 200 -7.91 16.71 -8.78
N THR A 201 -7.17 17.04 -9.84
CA THR A 201 -7.06 16.18 -11.02
C THR A 201 -6.13 14.99 -10.77
N MET A 202 -6.56 13.82 -11.23
CA MET A 202 -5.81 12.57 -11.16
C MET A 202 -5.10 12.29 -12.48
N LEU A 203 -3.91 11.68 -12.43
CA LEU A 203 -3.15 11.28 -13.61
C LEU A 203 -3.84 10.13 -14.36
N ASP A 204 -3.74 10.14 -15.68
CA ASP A 204 -3.87 8.93 -16.50
C ASP A 204 -2.71 7.97 -16.20
N ILE A 205 -2.87 6.68 -16.51
CA ILE A 205 -1.89 5.66 -16.11
C ILE A 205 -0.56 5.82 -16.85
N PRO A 206 -0.50 6.09 -18.17
CA PRO A 206 0.77 6.40 -18.84
C PRO A 206 1.54 7.56 -18.19
N SER A 207 0.85 8.62 -17.80
CA SER A 207 1.46 9.78 -17.12
C SER A 207 1.96 9.44 -15.72
N LEU A 208 1.20 8.63 -14.96
CA LEU A 208 1.61 8.07 -13.68
C LEU A 208 2.93 7.29 -13.78
N ILE A 209 3.00 6.35 -14.71
CA ILE A 209 4.21 5.54 -14.92
C ILE A 209 5.39 6.40 -15.36
N ASN A 210 5.15 7.36 -16.25
CA ASN A 210 6.18 8.28 -16.70
C ASN A 210 6.71 9.20 -15.58
N TYR A 211 5.83 9.62 -14.66
CA TYR A 211 6.23 10.38 -13.46
C TYR A 211 7.25 9.59 -12.63
N TRP A 212 6.95 8.35 -12.27
CA TRP A 212 7.83 7.54 -11.43
C TRP A 212 9.12 7.12 -12.13
N LYS A 213 9.04 6.73 -13.40
CA LYS A 213 10.22 6.42 -14.24
C LYS A 213 11.18 7.61 -14.28
N ASN A 214 10.66 8.83 -14.48
CA ASN A 214 11.49 10.05 -14.55
C ASN A 214 12.03 10.43 -13.17
N LYS A 215 11.19 10.34 -12.12
CA LYS A 215 11.60 10.61 -10.75
C LYS A 215 12.73 9.71 -10.29
N TYR A 216 12.72 8.46 -10.74
CA TYR A 216 13.78 7.48 -10.43
C TYR A 216 14.94 7.49 -11.43
N ASN A 217 14.85 8.30 -12.47
CA ASN A 217 15.87 8.41 -13.52
C ASN A 217 16.23 7.05 -14.13
N CYS A 218 15.22 6.26 -14.51
CA CYS A 218 15.40 4.93 -15.09
C CYS A 218 15.94 5.04 -16.52
N GLN A 219 17.00 4.27 -16.83
CA GLN A 219 17.72 4.35 -18.09
C GLN A 219 17.39 3.21 -19.07
N SER A 220 16.77 2.13 -18.57
CA SER A 220 16.47 0.95 -19.37
C SER A 220 15.00 0.63 -19.35
N LYS A 221 14.48 0.11 -20.48
CA LYS A 221 13.10 -0.35 -20.63
C LYS A 221 13.11 -1.76 -21.23
N ASN A 222 12.37 -2.67 -20.63
CA ASN A 222 12.10 -4.01 -21.15
C ASN A 222 10.60 -4.19 -21.28
N GLU A 223 10.17 -4.92 -22.30
CA GLU A 223 8.75 -5.21 -22.58
C GLU A 223 8.56 -6.70 -22.82
N SER A 224 7.45 -7.23 -22.30
CA SER A 224 7.00 -8.58 -22.61
C SER A 224 5.48 -8.62 -22.66
N ASN A 225 4.93 -9.40 -23.59
CA ASN A 225 3.50 -9.47 -23.84
C ASN A 225 3.00 -10.89 -23.73
N THR A 226 1.82 -11.02 -23.14
CA THR A 226 1.02 -12.26 -23.10
C THR A 226 -0.37 -11.99 -23.63
N SER A 227 -1.23 -13.01 -23.72
CA SER A 227 -2.65 -12.82 -24.04
C SER A 227 -3.40 -12.06 -22.94
N ILE A 228 -2.89 -12.04 -21.71
CA ILE A 228 -3.57 -11.48 -20.54
C ILE A 228 -3.09 -10.06 -20.23
N TYR A 229 -1.79 -9.81 -20.36
CA TYR A 229 -1.17 -8.54 -19.99
C TYR A 229 0.02 -8.17 -20.87
N GLU A 230 0.31 -6.89 -20.91
CA GLU A 230 1.58 -6.30 -21.32
C GLU A 230 2.36 -5.88 -20.06
N LEU A 231 3.59 -6.35 -19.92
CA LEU A 231 4.51 -5.93 -18.85
C LEU A 231 5.55 -4.97 -19.42
N ILE A 232 5.66 -3.82 -18.82
CA ILE A 232 6.71 -2.83 -19.08
C ILE A 232 7.52 -2.68 -17.79
N SER A 233 8.82 -2.97 -17.86
CA SER A 233 9.76 -2.82 -16.73
C SER A 233 10.78 -1.75 -17.02
N TYR A 234 10.84 -0.73 -16.20
CA TYR A 234 11.88 0.30 -16.20
C TYR A 234 12.91 -0.03 -15.12
N THR A 235 14.16 -0.22 -15.57
CA THR A 235 15.28 -0.67 -14.75
C THR A 235 16.48 0.25 -14.92
N ASN A 236 17.59 -0.07 -14.25
CA ASN A 236 18.76 0.78 -14.21
C ASN A 236 18.39 2.20 -13.73
N CYS A 237 17.61 2.26 -12.66
CA CYS A 237 17.16 3.46 -11.99
C CYS A 237 18.11 3.82 -10.84
N ASN A 238 18.02 5.05 -10.34
CA ASN A 238 18.76 5.48 -9.16
C ASN A 238 18.40 4.59 -7.95
N SER A 239 19.36 4.38 -7.04
CA SER A 239 19.20 3.60 -5.81
C SER A 239 18.73 2.16 -6.01
N SER A 240 19.09 1.53 -7.12
CA SER A 240 18.69 0.15 -7.47
C SER A 240 17.16 -0.09 -7.43
N SER A 241 16.38 0.96 -7.65
CA SER A 241 14.93 0.89 -7.75
C SER A 241 14.46 0.44 -9.13
N GLN A 242 13.19 0.15 -9.28
CA GLN A 242 12.56 -0.18 -10.55
C GLN A 242 11.09 0.28 -10.57
N VAL A 243 10.53 0.43 -11.77
CA VAL A 243 9.12 0.68 -11.99
C VAL A 243 8.59 -0.37 -12.95
N GLU A 244 7.64 -1.17 -12.50
CA GLU A 244 6.98 -2.19 -13.31
C GLU A 244 5.51 -1.82 -13.53
N HIS A 245 5.05 -1.99 -14.75
CA HIS A 245 3.67 -1.75 -15.13
C HIS A 245 3.08 -2.95 -15.85
N TYR A 246 2.06 -3.55 -15.24
CA TYR A 246 1.22 -4.60 -15.81
C TYR A 246 -0.07 -3.96 -16.35
N LYS A 247 -0.17 -3.84 -17.66
CA LYS A 247 -1.39 -3.42 -18.35
C LYS A 247 -2.20 -4.65 -18.70
N LEU A 248 -3.35 -4.82 -18.05
CA LEU A 248 -4.24 -5.95 -18.30
C LEU A 248 -5.10 -5.68 -19.56
N ASN A 249 -5.15 -6.66 -20.49
CA ASN A 249 -5.72 -6.47 -21.82
C ASN A 249 -7.25 -6.53 -21.87
N SER A 250 -7.90 -7.18 -20.90
CA SER A 250 -9.33 -7.53 -20.96
C SER A 250 -10.18 -7.03 -19.78
N VAL A 251 -9.63 -6.19 -18.95
CA VAL A 251 -10.32 -5.62 -17.77
C VAL A 251 -10.24 -4.12 -17.79
#